data_cf7270e3ac831afde5feba3be1e7fc38
#
_entry.id   cf7270e3ac831afde5feba3be1e7fc38
#
_cell.length_a   1.000
_cell.length_b   1.000
_cell.length_c   1.000
_cell.angle_alpha   90.00
_cell.angle_beta   90.00
_cell.angle_gamma   90.00
#
_symmetry.space_group_name_H-M   'P 1'
#
loop_
_entity.id
_entity.type
_entity.pdbx_description
1 polymer ?
#
loop_
_entity_poly.entity_id
_entity_poly.type
_entity_poly.pdbx_seq_one_letter_code
_entity_poly.pdbx_strand_id
1 'polypeptide(L)'
;GYWDRARTITDRYHNFDIETHRAKWDSFVRYTHNQIDELLRNYGKVNVLWLDAGWVREPDEPIDIDQIAEHARELQPDILVVDREVHGVNENYRTPEQEVPEDIRLYPWESCITMTRGWCSMRPEEPIKPMRHIISNLLAIVSRGGNYLIGIGPDAQGRMSSWIGRGLEELGNFLGVNGEGIYSTRPWLEIDQVTGDDGWSWYTTRPKDDDQRVFFFGMPPAPLADEATDLSLEEATFASAGLASTWLEIPGKVLEARILGSAEPVIVENREGSSRLVIPQTDLCYAIGLELTF
;
A
#
# COMPACT_ATOMS: atom_id res chain seq x y z
N GLY A 1 22.81 22.97 0.44
CA GLY A 1 21.56 22.48 -0.01
C GLY A 1 21.71 21.40 -1.07
N TYR A 2 20.62 20.69 -1.41
CA TYR A 2 20.67 19.63 -2.42
C TYR A 2 21.12 20.13 -3.81
N TRP A 3 20.89 21.40 -4.15
CA TRP A 3 21.37 22.04 -5.37
C TRP A 3 22.51 23.05 -5.17
N ASP A 4 22.81 23.45 -3.94
CA ASP A 4 23.97 24.32 -3.63
C ASP A 4 24.78 23.77 -2.45
N ARG A 5 25.88 23.08 -2.74
CA ARG A 5 26.78 22.49 -1.73
C ARG A 5 27.42 23.50 -0.77
N ALA A 6 27.43 24.78 -1.12
CA ALA A 6 27.96 25.84 -0.25
C ALA A 6 26.96 26.19 0.88
N ARG A 7 25.74 25.71 0.82
CA ARG A 7 24.70 25.98 1.81
C ARG A 7 24.31 24.72 2.59
N THR A 8 24.26 24.86 3.91
CA THR A 8 23.72 23.83 4.78
C THR A 8 22.19 23.98 4.77
N ILE A 9 21.47 22.93 4.36
CA ILE A 9 20.02 22.88 4.51
C ILE A 9 19.72 22.43 5.93
N THR A 10 19.06 23.29 6.68
CA THR A 10 18.47 22.98 7.98
C THR A 10 17.01 22.59 7.86
N ASP A 11 16.37 22.95 6.74
CA ASP A 11 14.99 22.68 6.42
C ASP A 11 14.85 22.45 4.90
N ARG A 12 14.27 21.33 4.50
CA ARG A 12 14.05 20.99 3.09
C ARG A 12 13.00 21.88 2.41
N TYR A 13 12.16 22.54 3.18
CA TYR A 13 11.15 23.48 2.69
C TYR A 13 11.66 24.92 2.61
N HIS A 14 12.93 25.17 2.92
CA HIS A 14 13.51 26.49 2.83
C HIS A 14 13.85 26.80 1.37
N ASN A 15 13.03 27.63 0.76
CA ASN A 15 13.26 28.11 -0.59
C ASN A 15 14.50 29.02 -0.61
N PHE A 16 15.48 28.60 -1.39
CA PHE A 16 16.61 29.48 -1.71
C PHE A 16 16.16 30.45 -2.78
N ASP A 17 16.67 31.68 -2.69
CA ASP A 17 16.49 32.68 -3.74
C ASP A 17 17.20 32.21 -5.02
N ILE A 18 16.47 31.55 -5.90
CA ILE A 18 16.96 31.06 -7.18
C ILE A 18 17.39 32.22 -8.08
N GLU A 19 16.72 33.36 -8.03
CA GLU A 19 17.02 34.55 -8.79
C GLU A 19 18.44 35.03 -8.51
N THR A 20 18.81 35.11 -7.24
CA THR A 20 20.18 35.49 -6.84
C THR A 20 21.22 34.42 -7.20
N HIS A 21 20.83 33.16 -7.37
CA HIS A 21 21.75 32.03 -7.61
C HIS A 21 21.44 31.29 -8.91
N ARG A 22 20.88 31.96 -9.89
CA ARG A 22 20.37 31.41 -11.15
C ARG A 22 21.32 30.42 -11.82
N ALA A 23 22.59 30.78 -11.97
CA ALA A 23 23.56 29.91 -12.61
C ALA A 23 23.79 28.57 -11.89
N LYS A 24 23.66 28.53 -10.56
CA LYS A 24 23.73 27.28 -9.79
C LYS A 24 22.47 26.44 -9.97
N TRP A 25 21.31 27.08 -9.96
CA TRP A 25 20.04 26.42 -10.23
C TRP A 25 20.03 25.80 -11.63
N ASP A 26 20.36 26.55 -12.66
CA ASP A 26 20.46 26.06 -14.04
C ASP A 26 21.43 24.88 -14.16
N SER A 27 22.52 24.91 -13.40
CA SER A 27 23.49 23.80 -13.34
C SER A 27 22.89 22.56 -12.68
N PHE A 28 22.09 22.72 -11.63
CA PHE A 28 21.38 21.62 -10.97
C PHE A 28 20.31 21.01 -11.88
N VAL A 29 19.50 21.83 -12.55
CA VAL A 29 18.49 21.36 -13.51
C VAL A 29 19.16 20.52 -14.61
N ARG A 30 20.22 21.05 -15.26
CA ARG A 30 20.95 20.28 -16.29
C ARG A 30 21.55 18.98 -15.74
N TYR A 31 22.08 19.00 -14.53
CA TYR A 31 22.64 17.81 -13.89
C TYR A 31 21.54 16.75 -13.69
N THR A 32 20.37 17.11 -13.20
CA THR A 32 19.24 16.22 -13.00
C THR A 32 18.74 15.62 -14.31
N HIS A 33 18.54 16.45 -15.33
CA HIS A 33 18.12 15.99 -16.66
C HIS A 33 19.17 15.04 -17.28
N ASN A 34 20.45 15.35 -17.16
CA ASN A 34 21.52 14.49 -17.66
C ASN A 34 21.60 13.15 -16.94
N GLN A 35 21.35 13.10 -15.61
CA GLN A 35 21.30 11.84 -14.88
C GLN A 35 20.15 10.96 -15.35
N ILE A 36 18.98 11.55 -15.59
CA ILE A 36 17.81 10.83 -16.09
C ILE A 36 18.08 10.30 -17.51
N ASP A 37 18.65 11.14 -18.40
CA ASP A 37 19.04 10.74 -19.75
C ASP A 37 20.03 9.56 -19.72
N GLU A 38 21.04 9.61 -18.85
CA GLU A 38 22.01 8.53 -18.66
C GLU A 38 21.33 7.24 -18.21
N LEU A 39 20.44 7.29 -17.22
CA LEU A 39 19.71 6.12 -16.73
C LEU A 39 18.86 5.48 -17.83
N LEU A 40 18.18 6.28 -18.63
CA LEU A 40 17.27 5.80 -19.67
C LEU A 40 17.99 5.24 -20.90
N ARG A 41 19.23 5.69 -21.18
CA ARG A 41 20.00 5.23 -22.35
C ARG A 41 20.93 4.07 -22.06
N ASN A 42 21.50 3.99 -20.86
CA ASN A 42 22.68 3.15 -20.66
C ASN A 42 22.41 1.87 -19.83
N TYR A 43 21.26 1.75 -19.19
CA TYR A 43 20.96 0.67 -18.23
C TYR A 43 19.80 -0.25 -18.64
N GLY A 44 19.35 -0.16 -19.89
CA GLY A 44 18.29 -0.98 -20.44
C GLY A 44 16.89 -0.42 -20.19
N LYS A 45 15.88 -1.29 -20.18
CA LYS A 45 14.48 -0.88 -20.03
C LYS A 45 14.18 -0.43 -18.59
N VAL A 46 13.69 0.79 -18.46
CA VAL A 46 13.15 1.36 -17.21
C VAL A 46 11.62 1.39 -17.32
N ASN A 47 10.91 0.71 -16.42
CA ASN A 47 9.47 0.64 -16.47
C ASN A 47 8.81 1.84 -15.78
N VAL A 48 9.44 2.38 -14.73
CA VAL A 48 8.91 3.50 -13.95
C VAL A 48 10.02 4.49 -13.66
N LEU A 49 9.81 5.75 -13.99
CA LEU A 49 10.60 6.88 -13.53
C LEU A 49 9.87 7.49 -12.33
N TRP A 50 10.37 7.19 -11.13
CA TRP A 50 9.77 7.61 -9.88
C TRP A 50 10.56 8.79 -9.31
N LEU A 51 10.01 10.02 -9.47
CA LEU A 51 10.65 11.28 -9.09
C LEU A 51 10.24 11.65 -7.67
N ASP A 52 11.09 11.37 -6.69
CA ASP A 52 10.86 11.85 -5.33
C ASP A 52 11.18 13.35 -5.21
N ALA A 53 10.82 13.94 -4.08
CA ALA A 53 10.97 15.36 -3.80
C ALA A 53 9.92 16.28 -4.48
N GLY A 54 8.63 15.96 -4.29
CA GLY A 54 7.51 16.76 -4.79
C GLY A 54 7.48 18.24 -4.36
N TRP A 55 8.35 18.65 -3.44
CA TRP A 55 8.58 20.07 -3.11
C TRP A 55 9.42 20.82 -4.15
N VAL A 56 10.14 20.11 -5.03
CA VAL A 56 10.92 20.72 -6.14
C VAL A 56 9.98 20.94 -7.32
N ARG A 57 9.26 22.03 -7.32
CA ARG A 57 8.21 22.31 -8.31
C ARG A 57 8.00 23.80 -8.55
N GLU A 58 7.34 24.10 -9.65
CA GLU A 58 6.86 25.43 -9.98
C GLU A 58 5.96 26.01 -8.87
N PRO A 59 5.96 27.33 -8.64
CA PRO A 59 6.83 28.33 -9.31
C PRO A 59 8.19 28.51 -8.61
N ASP A 60 8.37 27.96 -7.40
CA ASP A 60 9.51 28.27 -6.55
C ASP A 60 10.81 27.58 -6.99
N GLU A 61 10.71 26.34 -7.45
CA GLU A 61 11.84 25.50 -7.87
C GLU A 61 11.55 24.84 -9.24
N PRO A 62 11.63 25.60 -10.34
CA PRO A 62 11.24 25.17 -11.68
C PRO A 62 12.24 24.15 -12.26
N ILE A 63 12.03 22.87 -11.96
CA ILE A 63 12.85 21.75 -12.44
C ILE A 63 12.44 21.26 -13.84
N ASP A 64 11.27 21.69 -14.35
CA ASP A 64 10.69 21.30 -15.63
C ASP A 64 10.38 19.81 -15.73
N ILE A 65 9.50 19.35 -14.82
CA ILE A 65 9.07 17.94 -14.75
C ILE A 65 8.40 17.47 -16.04
N ASP A 66 7.65 18.34 -16.70
CA ASP A 66 7.00 18.00 -17.96
C ASP A 66 8.02 17.71 -19.06
N GLN A 67 9.08 18.52 -19.18
CA GLN A 67 10.18 18.26 -20.11
C GLN A 67 10.91 16.94 -19.78
N ILE A 68 11.12 16.63 -18.50
CA ILE A 68 11.70 15.36 -18.06
C ILE A 68 10.83 14.19 -18.52
N ALA A 69 9.52 14.28 -18.30
CA ALA A 69 8.58 13.22 -18.65
C ALA A 69 8.45 13.02 -20.17
N GLU A 70 8.38 14.11 -20.92
CA GLU A 70 8.36 14.07 -22.39
C GLU A 70 9.62 13.43 -22.95
N HIS A 71 10.80 13.88 -22.49
CA HIS A 71 12.08 13.31 -22.89
C HIS A 71 12.20 11.81 -22.52
N ALA A 72 11.73 11.44 -21.33
CA ALA A 72 11.73 10.04 -20.93
C ALA A 72 10.88 9.15 -21.87
N ARG A 73 9.72 9.65 -22.32
CA ARG A 73 8.86 8.94 -23.28
C ARG A 73 9.39 8.93 -24.70
N GLU A 74 10.15 9.95 -25.10
CA GLU A 74 10.87 9.91 -26.37
C GLU A 74 11.89 8.78 -26.42
N LEU A 75 12.58 8.51 -25.31
CA LEU A 75 13.57 7.44 -25.19
C LEU A 75 12.93 6.07 -24.94
N GLN A 76 11.92 6.03 -24.11
CA GLN A 76 11.23 4.79 -23.69
C GLN A 76 9.71 5.04 -23.64
N PRO A 77 8.97 4.82 -24.76
CA PRO A 77 7.57 5.23 -24.91
C PRO A 77 6.59 4.65 -23.87
N ASP A 78 6.91 3.45 -23.34
CA ASP A 78 6.05 2.75 -22.36
C ASP A 78 6.36 3.13 -20.90
N ILE A 79 7.28 4.07 -20.66
CA ILE A 79 7.69 4.41 -19.30
C ILE A 79 6.57 5.11 -18.53
N LEU A 80 6.31 4.65 -17.33
CA LEU A 80 5.42 5.34 -16.39
C LEU A 80 6.21 6.43 -15.65
N VAL A 81 5.60 7.59 -15.47
CA VAL A 81 6.19 8.71 -14.72
C VAL A 81 5.38 8.96 -13.46
N VAL A 82 6.06 9.07 -12.34
CA VAL A 82 5.50 9.39 -11.03
C VAL A 82 6.21 10.64 -10.51
N ASP A 83 5.47 11.72 -10.35
CA ASP A 83 5.99 13.04 -10.00
C ASP A 83 5.84 13.41 -8.53
N ARG A 84 5.37 12.46 -7.71
CA ARG A 84 5.19 12.63 -6.26
C ARG A 84 4.30 13.81 -5.89
N GLU A 85 3.11 13.82 -6.49
CA GLU A 85 2.04 14.78 -6.18
C GLU A 85 2.32 16.23 -6.61
N VAL A 86 3.21 16.42 -7.55
CA VAL A 86 3.30 17.69 -8.28
C VAL A 86 2.05 17.92 -9.11
N HIS A 87 1.33 16.82 -9.42
CA HIS A 87 0.07 16.82 -10.18
C HIS A 87 0.20 17.41 -11.58
N GLY A 88 1.32 17.15 -12.22
CA GLY A 88 1.55 17.49 -13.62
C GLY A 88 0.67 16.68 -14.57
N VAL A 89 0.53 17.15 -15.81
CA VAL A 89 -0.22 16.44 -16.86
C VAL A 89 0.39 15.08 -17.22
N ASN A 90 1.63 14.84 -16.82
CA ASN A 90 2.40 13.64 -17.13
C ASN A 90 2.35 12.57 -16.03
N GLU A 91 1.75 12.84 -14.88
CA GLU A 91 1.63 11.88 -13.76
C GLU A 91 0.77 10.69 -14.17
N ASN A 92 1.32 9.47 -14.09
CA ASN A 92 0.61 8.24 -14.43
C ASN A 92 -0.16 7.63 -13.26
N TYR A 93 0.34 7.80 -12.03
CA TYR A 93 -0.36 7.37 -10.82
C TYR A 93 0.08 8.18 -9.60
N ARG A 94 -0.79 8.26 -8.61
CA ARG A 94 -0.57 9.03 -7.38
C ARG A 94 0.08 8.19 -6.28
N THR A 95 0.79 8.84 -5.37
CA THR A 95 1.60 8.18 -4.35
C THR A 95 1.42 8.78 -2.95
N PRO A 96 0.24 8.61 -2.31
CA PRO A 96 0.07 9.00 -0.92
C PRO A 96 1.13 8.32 -0.06
N GLU A 97 1.75 9.08 0.85
CA GLU A 97 2.85 8.62 1.70
C GLU A 97 2.40 8.46 3.14
N GLN A 98 2.65 7.29 3.75
CA GLN A 98 2.27 6.96 5.12
C GLN A 98 0.77 7.13 5.40
N GLU A 99 -0.04 7.08 4.36
CA GLU A 99 -1.48 7.30 4.39
C GLU A 99 -2.22 6.19 3.67
N VAL A 100 -3.37 5.81 4.18
CA VAL A 100 -4.35 4.96 3.50
C VAL A 100 -5.58 5.82 3.23
N PRO A 101 -5.89 6.15 1.98
CA PRO A 101 -7.08 6.92 1.63
C PRO A 101 -8.36 6.30 2.19
N GLU A 102 -9.29 7.11 2.68
CA GLU A 102 -10.55 6.62 3.26
C GLU A 102 -11.53 6.09 2.19
N ASP A 103 -11.55 6.74 1.03
CA ASP A 103 -12.49 6.44 -0.06
C ASP A 103 -11.88 5.54 -1.14
N ILE A 104 -12.76 4.81 -1.86
CA ILE A 104 -12.41 4.10 -3.09
C ILE A 104 -11.99 5.11 -4.15
N ARG A 105 -10.81 4.88 -4.76
CA ARG A 105 -10.26 5.75 -5.80
C ARG A 105 -10.19 5.02 -7.13
N LEU A 106 -10.75 5.64 -8.16
CA LEU A 106 -10.84 5.04 -9.51
C LEU A 106 -9.65 5.40 -10.42
N TYR A 107 -8.76 6.30 -9.98
CA TYR A 107 -7.50 6.55 -10.65
C TYR A 107 -6.40 5.65 -10.09
N PRO A 108 -5.35 5.32 -10.87
CA PRO A 108 -4.24 4.52 -10.37
C PRO A 108 -3.50 5.21 -9.22
N TRP A 109 -3.19 4.45 -8.17
CA TRP A 109 -2.43 4.96 -7.03
C TRP A 109 -1.69 3.86 -6.28
N GLU A 110 -0.67 4.24 -5.54
CA GLU A 110 0.19 3.39 -4.75
C GLU A 110 0.48 4.08 -3.42
N SER A 111 0.13 3.46 -2.31
CA SER A 111 0.49 4.00 -1.00
C SER A 111 1.83 3.45 -0.54
N CYS A 112 2.79 4.34 -0.27
CA CYS A 112 4.07 3.95 0.28
C CYS A 112 4.09 4.12 1.80
N ILE A 113 4.15 2.98 2.52
CA ILE A 113 4.11 2.95 3.99
C ILE A 113 5.24 2.07 4.50
N THR A 114 5.98 2.57 5.49
CA THR A 114 7.09 1.84 6.10
C THR A 114 6.62 0.69 6.98
N MET A 115 7.36 -0.42 6.95
CA MET A 115 7.16 -1.54 7.87
C MET A 115 7.62 -1.19 9.29
N THR A 116 8.66 -0.38 9.41
CA THR A 116 9.21 0.17 10.66
C THR A 116 8.70 1.61 10.90
N ARG A 117 9.24 2.30 11.91
CA ARG A 117 8.87 3.69 12.20
C ARG A 117 9.42 4.70 11.19
N GLY A 118 10.49 4.35 10.48
CA GLY A 118 11.16 5.24 9.53
C GLY A 118 11.51 4.54 8.23
N TRP A 119 12.00 5.32 7.26
CA TRP A 119 12.40 4.84 5.93
C TRP A 119 13.74 4.09 5.94
N CYS A 120 14.60 4.41 6.90
CA CYS A 120 15.92 3.79 7.06
C CYS A 120 15.98 3.05 8.39
N SER A 121 16.84 2.03 8.48
CA SER A 121 17.17 1.39 9.76
C SER A 121 17.84 2.41 10.67
N MET A 122 17.17 2.75 11.77
CA MET A 122 17.69 3.68 12.78
C MET A 122 18.56 2.97 13.82
N ARG A 123 18.40 1.66 13.94
CA ARG A 123 19.16 0.80 14.88
C ARG A 123 19.14 -0.66 14.40
N PRO A 124 20.16 -1.45 14.75
CA PRO A 124 20.08 -2.90 14.60
C PRO A 124 18.83 -3.43 15.31
N GLU A 125 18.19 -4.43 14.76
CA GLU A 125 16.99 -5.06 15.37
C GLU A 125 15.86 -4.05 15.68
N GLU A 126 15.61 -3.10 14.79
CA GLU A 126 14.44 -2.22 14.90
C GLU A 126 13.16 -3.04 14.70
N PRO A 127 12.21 -2.99 15.67
CA PRO A 127 10.96 -3.70 15.53
C PRO A 127 10.08 -3.09 14.43
N ILE A 128 9.30 -3.94 13.79
CA ILE A 128 8.28 -3.53 12.81
C ILE A 128 7.00 -3.06 13.52
N LYS A 129 6.13 -2.41 12.77
CA LYS A 129 4.73 -2.17 13.18
C LYS A 129 4.03 -3.51 13.41
N PRO A 130 2.99 -3.59 14.25
CA PRO A 130 2.24 -4.82 14.43
C PRO A 130 1.77 -5.42 13.10
N MET A 131 1.94 -6.72 12.92
CA MET A 131 1.56 -7.42 11.68
C MET A 131 0.09 -7.22 11.32
N ARG A 132 -0.78 -7.18 12.35
CA ARG A 132 -2.18 -6.84 12.17
C ARG A 132 -2.38 -5.50 11.45
N HIS A 133 -1.59 -4.48 11.81
CA HIS A 133 -1.66 -3.16 11.17
C HIS A 133 -1.14 -3.19 9.72
N ILE A 134 -0.07 -3.94 9.46
CA ILE A 134 0.49 -4.11 8.12
C ILE A 134 -0.55 -4.79 7.20
N ILE A 135 -1.19 -5.86 7.68
CA ILE A 135 -2.21 -6.58 6.93
C ILE A 135 -3.47 -5.73 6.74
N SER A 136 -3.91 -5.00 7.77
CA SER A 136 -5.03 -4.06 7.64
C SER A 136 -4.77 -3.00 6.57
N ASN A 137 -3.57 -2.43 6.53
CA ASN A 137 -3.20 -1.48 5.48
C ASN A 137 -3.25 -2.13 4.08
N LEU A 138 -2.71 -3.34 3.92
CA LEU A 138 -2.78 -4.08 2.66
C LEU A 138 -4.24 -4.23 2.19
N LEU A 139 -5.10 -4.75 3.05
CA LEU A 139 -6.51 -4.98 2.73
C LEU A 139 -7.25 -3.67 2.42
N ALA A 140 -7.01 -2.64 3.22
CA ALA A 140 -7.61 -1.33 3.01
C ALA A 140 -7.16 -0.66 1.71
N ILE A 141 -5.89 -0.76 1.35
CA ILE A 141 -5.33 -0.20 0.11
C ILE A 141 -5.93 -0.93 -1.09
N VAL A 142 -5.88 -2.27 -1.11
CA VAL A 142 -6.34 -3.07 -2.24
C VAL A 142 -7.84 -2.93 -2.45
N SER A 143 -8.63 -2.96 -1.37
CA SER A 143 -10.10 -2.78 -1.44
C SER A 143 -10.51 -1.39 -1.96
N ARG A 144 -9.63 -0.40 -1.89
CA ARG A 144 -9.85 0.96 -2.40
C ARG A 144 -9.20 1.24 -3.75
N GLY A 145 -8.65 0.20 -4.40
CA GLY A 145 -8.11 0.26 -5.76
C GLY A 145 -6.65 0.66 -5.86
N GLY A 146 -5.91 0.62 -4.75
CA GLY A 146 -4.49 0.96 -4.70
C GLY A 146 -3.55 -0.23 -4.72
N ASN A 147 -2.26 0.07 -4.84
CA ASN A 147 -1.16 -0.84 -4.62
C ASN A 147 -0.44 -0.48 -3.32
N TYR A 148 0.08 -1.47 -2.62
CA TYR A 148 0.83 -1.28 -1.39
C TYR A 148 2.33 -1.40 -1.65
N LEU A 149 3.05 -0.27 -1.56
CA LEU A 149 4.51 -0.23 -1.53
C LEU A 149 4.98 -0.23 -0.08
N ILE A 150 5.44 -1.39 0.40
CA ILE A 150 5.93 -1.51 1.76
C ILE A 150 7.41 -1.13 1.85
N GLY A 151 7.72 -0.11 2.66
CA GLY A 151 9.08 0.36 2.87
C GLY A 151 9.80 -0.49 3.92
N ILE A 152 10.96 -1.04 3.54
CA ILE A 152 11.88 -1.73 4.44
C ILE A 152 13.23 -0.99 4.45
N GLY A 153 13.82 -0.84 5.63
CA GLY A 153 15.08 -0.12 5.81
C GLY A 153 16.24 -1.06 6.08
N PRO A 154 17.13 -1.36 5.09
CA PRO A 154 18.36 -2.08 5.39
C PRO A 154 19.33 -1.21 6.19
N ASP A 155 20.27 -1.87 6.90
CA ASP A 155 21.38 -1.19 7.54
C ASP A 155 22.44 -0.73 6.50
N ALA A 156 23.49 -0.06 6.98
CA ALA A 156 24.58 0.43 6.11
C ALA A 156 25.38 -0.68 5.40
N GLN A 157 25.23 -1.94 5.80
CA GLN A 157 25.82 -3.11 5.15
C GLN A 157 24.81 -3.84 4.25
N GLY A 158 23.60 -3.31 4.06
CA GLY A 158 22.55 -3.90 3.25
C GLY A 158 21.82 -5.07 3.95
N ARG A 159 21.93 -5.23 5.27
CA ARG A 159 21.25 -6.31 6.00
C ARG A 159 19.90 -5.83 6.54
N MET A 160 18.93 -6.69 6.53
CA MET A 160 17.62 -6.46 7.16
C MET A 160 17.63 -7.00 8.60
N SER A 161 16.90 -6.34 9.51
CA SER A 161 16.69 -6.86 10.85
C SER A 161 15.90 -8.17 10.84
N SER A 162 16.06 -8.98 11.91
CA SER A 162 15.28 -10.22 12.07
C SER A 162 13.77 -9.95 12.12
N TRP A 163 13.35 -8.81 12.63
CA TRP A 163 11.96 -8.37 12.67
C TRP A 163 11.37 -8.16 11.28
N ILE A 164 12.12 -7.51 10.38
CA ILE A 164 11.70 -7.33 8.99
C ILE A 164 11.62 -8.69 8.29
N GLY A 165 12.64 -9.55 8.46
CA GLY A 165 12.66 -10.89 7.86
C GLY A 165 11.44 -11.71 8.26
N ARG A 166 11.13 -11.79 9.55
CA ARG A 166 9.95 -12.49 10.07
C ARG A 166 8.66 -11.86 9.59
N GLY A 167 8.56 -10.53 9.61
CA GLY A 167 7.36 -9.82 9.14
C GLY A 167 7.06 -10.06 7.65
N LEU A 168 8.08 -10.12 6.80
CA LEU A 168 7.92 -10.47 5.39
C LEU A 168 7.50 -11.93 5.19
N GLU A 169 8.00 -12.86 6.01
CA GLU A 169 7.58 -14.26 6.01
C GLU A 169 6.09 -14.40 6.41
N GLU A 170 5.66 -13.75 7.48
CA GLU A 170 4.27 -13.72 7.93
C GLU A 170 3.34 -13.11 6.87
N LEU A 171 3.75 -12.02 6.23
CA LEU A 171 3.01 -11.40 5.13
C LEU A 171 2.96 -12.34 3.91
N GLY A 172 4.05 -13.02 3.60
CA GLY A 172 4.12 -14.02 2.54
C GLY A 172 3.17 -15.19 2.77
N ASN A 173 3.11 -15.70 4.01
CA ASN A 173 2.18 -16.76 4.40
C ASN A 173 0.72 -16.31 4.27
N PHE A 174 0.41 -15.08 4.72
CA PHE A 174 -0.93 -14.50 4.53
C PHE A 174 -1.32 -14.37 3.06
N LEU A 175 -0.40 -13.89 2.22
CA LEU A 175 -0.61 -13.77 0.77
C LEU A 175 -0.71 -15.14 0.08
N GLY A 176 0.01 -16.16 0.57
CA GLY A 176 -0.10 -17.53 0.09
C GLY A 176 -1.51 -18.11 0.22
N VAL A 177 -2.23 -17.71 1.27
CA VAL A 177 -3.62 -18.12 1.52
C VAL A 177 -4.63 -17.23 0.80
N ASN A 178 -4.42 -15.91 0.86
CA ASN A 178 -5.42 -14.91 0.49
C ASN A 178 -5.17 -14.22 -0.86
N GLY A 179 -4.08 -14.56 -1.55
CA GLY A 179 -3.60 -13.86 -2.75
C GLY A 179 -4.60 -13.82 -3.91
N GLU A 180 -5.46 -14.83 -4.05
CA GLU A 180 -6.53 -14.83 -5.06
C GLU A 180 -7.43 -13.60 -4.97
N GLY A 181 -7.75 -13.19 -3.74
CA GLY A 181 -8.59 -12.02 -3.49
C GLY A 181 -7.82 -10.70 -3.41
N ILE A 182 -6.51 -10.71 -3.64
CA ILE A 182 -5.65 -9.53 -3.55
C ILE A 182 -5.06 -9.17 -4.92
N TYR A 183 -4.42 -10.14 -5.59
CA TYR A 183 -3.78 -9.92 -6.88
C TYR A 183 -4.78 -9.86 -8.03
N SER A 184 -4.56 -8.95 -8.97
CA SER A 184 -5.40 -8.77 -10.17
C SER A 184 -6.88 -8.51 -9.88
N THR A 185 -7.15 -7.80 -8.78
CA THR A 185 -8.49 -7.46 -8.34
C THR A 185 -8.83 -5.98 -8.56
N ARG A 186 -10.08 -5.61 -8.30
CA ARG A 186 -10.64 -4.26 -8.32
C ARG A 186 -11.52 -4.10 -7.07
N PRO A 187 -11.80 -2.86 -6.63
CA PRO A 187 -12.79 -2.62 -5.59
C PRO A 187 -14.15 -3.20 -5.96
N TRP A 188 -14.83 -3.74 -4.97
CA TRP A 188 -16.26 -4.02 -5.07
C TRP A 188 -17.05 -2.82 -4.51
N LEU A 189 -17.92 -2.23 -5.32
CA LEU A 189 -18.52 -0.92 -5.05
C LEU A 189 -19.77 -0.97 -4.15
N GLU A 190 -20.25 -2.15 -3.80
CA GLU A 190 -21.49 -2.34 -3.02
C GLU A 190 -21.23 -2.56 -1.52
N ILE A 191 -20.00 -2.28 -1.05
CA ILE A 191 -19.57 -2.51 0.35
C ILE A 191 -20.45 -1.80 1.39
N ASP A 192 -21.00 -0.63 1.06
CA ASP A 192 -21.83 0.16 1.96
C ASP A 192 -23.14 -0.52 2.37
N GLN A 193 -23.53 -1.61 1.66
CA GLN A 193 -24.72 -2.41 1.95
C GLN A 193 -24.43 -3.63 2.82
N VAL A 194 -23.18 -3.83 3.22
CA VAL A 194 -22.74 -4.95 4.05
C VAL A 194 -22.97 -4.61 5.52
N THR A 195 -23.60 -5.55 6.24
CA THR A 195 -23.71 -5.49 7.71
C THR A 195 -23.08 -6.74 8.33
N GLY A 196 -22.57 -6.64 9.54
CA GLY A 196 -21.89 -7.76 10.19
C GLY A 196 -21.77 -7.56 11.69
N ASP A 197 -21.04 -8.45 12.36
CA ASP A 197 -20.76 -8.34 13.78
C ASP A 197 -20.10 -7.02 14.15
N ASP A 198 -20.49 -6.45 15.27
CA ASP A 198 -19.92 -5.20 15.79
C ASP A 198 -18.41 -5.31 16.03
N GLY A 199 -17.69 -4.30 15.58
CA GLY A 199 -16.25 -4.21 15.73
C GLY A 199 -15.43 -4.96 14.67
N TRP A 200 -16.02 -5.76 13.80
CA TRP A 200 -15.33 -6.34 12.65
C TRP A 200 -15.20 -5.29 11.53
N SER A 201 -14.02 -5.26 10.92
CA SER A 201 -13.76 -4.45 9.71
C SER A 201 -13.79 -5.37 8.50
N TRP A 202 -14.55 -4.99 7.46
CA TRP A 202 -14.67 -5.75 6.23
C TRP A 202 -14.05 -4.98 5.07
N TYR A 203 -13.26 -5.68 4.27
CA TYR A 203 -12.62 -5.19 3.05
C TYR A 203 -13.05 -6.07 1.89
N THR A 204 -13.32 -5.47 0.75
CA THR A 204 -13.87 -6.22 -0.38
C THR A 204 -13.12 -5.95 -1.67
N THR A 205 -12.97 -7.00 -2.44
CA THR A 205 -12.40 -6.95 -3.78
C THR A 205 -13.16 -7.88 -4.71
N ARG A 206 -12.99 -7.70 -6.00
CA ARG A 206 -13.46 -8.65 -7.01
C ARG A 206 -12.38 -8.89 -8.06
N PRO A 207 -12.33 -10.08 -8.70
CA PRO A 207 -11.44 -10.30 -9.83
C PRO A 207 -11.69 -9.27 -10.94
N LYS A 208 -10.67 -8.94 -11.68
CA LYS A 208 -10.77 -7.97 -12.78
C LYS A 208 -11.71 -8.47 -13.89
N ASP A 209 -11.68 -9.75 -14.18
CA ASP A 209 -12.32 -10.37 -15.34
C ASP A 209 -13.48 -11.32 -14.96
N ASP A 210 -13.97 -11.23 -13.72
CA ASP A 210 -15.08 -12.06 -13.23
C ASP A 210 -16.00 -11.26 -12.31
N ASP A 211 -17.17 -10.92 -12.79
CA ASP A 211 -18.17 -10.13 -12.07
C ASP A 211 -19.06 -10.97 -11.14
N GLN A 212 -18.96 -12.29 -11.18
CA GLN A 212 -19.77 -13.19 -10.34
C GLN A 212 -19.07 -13.51 -9.02
N ARG A 213 -17.75 -13.30 -8.92
CA ARG A 213 -16.98 -13.57 -7.70
C ARG A 213 -16.64 -12.27 -6.96
N VAL A 214 -16.76 -12.33 -5.65
CA VAL A 214 -16.34 -11.25 -4.74
C VAL A 214 -15.58 -11.87 -3.58
N PHE A 215 -14.50 -11.20 -3.17
CA PHE A 215 -13.74 -11.58 -1.99
C PHE A 215 -14.03 -10.62 -0.85
N PHE A 216 -14.23 -11.17 0.33
CA PHE A 216 -14.41 -10.44 1.58
C PHE A 216 -13.28 -10.79 2.54
N PHE A 217 -12.69 -9.80 3.17
CA PHE A 217 -11.69 -9.98 4.20
C PHE A 217 -12.20 -9.36 5.49
N GLY A 218 -12.46 -10.22 6.48
CA GLY A 218 -12.93 -9.81 7.80
C GLY A 218 -11.77 -9.75 8.79
N MET A 219 -11.58 -8.62 9.43
CA MET A 219 -10.66 -8.46 10.55
C MET A 219 -11.45 -8.25 11.85
N PRO A 220 -11.20 -9.04 12.90
CA PRO A 220 -11.86 -8.86 14.18
C PRO A 220 -11.45 -7.52 14.81
N PRO A 221 -12.17 -7.03 15.83
CA PRO A 221 -11.74 -5.84 16.57
C PRO A 221 -10.32 -6.01 17.15
N ALA A 222 -9.60 -4.92 17.30
CA ALA A 222 -8.32 -4.96 17.98
C ALA A 222 -8.53 -5.40 19.44
N PRO A 223 -7.59 -6.18 20.03
CA PRO A 223 -7.64 -6.49 21.45
C PRO A 223 -7.75 -5.20 22.26
N LEU A 224 -8.54 -5.22 23.35
CA LEU A 224 -8.63 -4.08 24.24
C LEU A 224 -7.25 -3.76 24.85
N ALA A 225 -6.98 -2.48 25.08
CA ALA A 225 -5.67 -2.02 25.59
C ALA A 225 -5.29 -2.71 26.92
N ASP A 226 -6.29 -3.08 27.73
CA ASP A 226 -6.08 -3.79 29.01
C ASP A 226 -5.62 -5.25 28.85
N GLU A 227 -5.90 -5.89 27.70
CA GLU A 227 -5.45 -7.25 27.40
C GLU A 227 -4.03 -7.27 26.80
N ALA A 228 -3.54 -6.15 26.33
CA ALA A 228 -2.22 -6.01 25.70
C ALA A 228 -1.11 -5.64 26.71
N THR A 229 -1.42 -5.36 27.98
CA THR A 229 -0.47 -4.82 28.96
C THR A 229 0.57 -5.84 29.42
N ASP A 230 0.34 -7.13 29.28
CA ASP A 230 1.25 -8.21 29.70
C ASP A 230 2.03 -8.87 28.54
N LEU A 231 1.81 -8.45 27.28
CA LEU A 231 2.50 -9.01 26.13
C LEU A 231 3.91 -8.41 25.98
N SER A 232 4.90 -9.26 25.70
CA SER A 232 6.19 -8.79 25.23
C SER A 232 6.04 -8.03 23.91
N LEU A 233 7.01 -7.16 23.58
CA LEU A 233 7.00 -6.43 22.31
C LEU A 233 6.88 -7.36 21.08
N GLU A 234 7.51 -8.53 21.16
CA GLU A 234 7.46 -9.54 20.10
C GLU A 234 6.06 -10.14 19.99
N GLU A 235 5.46 -10.55 21.10
CA GLU A 235 4.07 -11.06 21.10
C GLU A 235 3.09 -10.01 20.60
N ALA A 236 3.19 -8.75 21.05
CA ALA A 236 2.34 -7.67 20.56
C ALA A 236 2.51 -7.40 19.05
N THR A 237 3.71 -7.59 18.51
CA THR A 237 3.99 -7.36 17.07
C THR A 237 3.45 -8.50 16.20
N PHE A 238 3.61 -9.75 16.65
CA PHE A 238 3.24 -10.95 15.89
C PHE A 238 2.04 -11.69 16.47
N ALA A 239 1.25 -11.02 17.32
CA ALA A 239 0.06 -11.63 17.91
C ALA A 239 -0.90 -12.11 16.78
N SER A 240 -1.05 -13.41 16.72
CA SER A 240 -2.02 -14.09 15.88
C SER A 240 -2.78 -15.07 16.76
N ALA A 241 -4.09 -14.87 16.89
CA ALA A 241 -4.98 -15.83 17.52
C ALA A 241 -5.93 -16.39 16.47
N GLY A 242 -6.40 -17.63 16.65
CA GLY A 242 -7.50 -18.14 15.85
C GLY A 242 -8.68 -17.17 15.89
N LEU A 243 -9.36 -17.03 14.76
CA LEU A 243 -10.44 -16.05 14.62
C LEU A 243 -11.74 -16.62 15.16
N ALA A 244 -12.44 -15.85 16.01
CA ALA A 244 -13.74 -16.22 16.53
C ALA A 244 -14.78 -16.36 15.40
N SER A 245 -15.86 -17.10 15.68
CA SER A 245 -16.99 -17.13 14.75
C SER A 245 -17.59 -15.75 14.57
N THR A 246 -18.04 -15.45 13.36
CA THR A 246 -18.63 -14.16 13.01
C THR A 246 -19.73 -14.32 11.98
N TRP A 247 -20.43 -13.26 11.65
CA TRP A 247 -21.44 -13.27 10.60
C TRP A 247 -21.41 -11.98 9.79
N LEU A 248 -21.88 -12.04 8.55
CA LEU A 248 -22.16 -10.87 7.73
C LEU A 248 -23.42 -11.08 6.91
N GLU A 249 -24.10 -10.00 6.59
CA GLU A 249 -25.24 -9.96 5.69
C GLU A 249 -24.91 -9.05 4.51
N ILE A 250 -25.12 -9.54 3.31
CA ILE A 250 -24.77 -8.88 2.07
C ILE A 250 -25.97 -8.84 1.13
N PRO A 251 -26.06 -7.83 0.24
CA PRO A 251 -27.11 -7.77 -0.76
C PRO A 251 -26.99 -8.91 -1.78
N GLY A 252 -28.11 -9.33 -2.34
CA GLY A 252 -28.16 -10.35 -3.37
C GLY A 252 -28.20 -11.77 -2.84
N LYS A 253 -28.25 -12.74 -3.77
CA LYS A 253 -28.30 -14.16 -3.50
C LYS A 253 -26.93 -14.80 -3.71
N VAL A 254 -26.30 -15.25 -2.63
CA VAL A 254 -25.05 -16.03 -2.70
C VAL A 254 -25.36 -17.47 -3.10
N LEU A 255 -24.69 -17.94 -4.13
CA LEU A 255 -24.79 -19.31 -4.62
C LEU A 255 -23.80 -20.23 -3.91
N GLU A 256 -22.60 -19.75 -3.67
CA GLU A 256 -21.51 -20.49 -3.04
C GLU A 256 -20.64 -19.55 -2.18
N ALA A 257 -20.14 -20.07 -1.06
CA ALA A 257 -19.22 -19.38 -0.18
C ALA A 257 -18.16 -20.33 0.36
N ARG A 258 -16.89 -19.93 0.32
CA ARG A 258 -15.78 -20.68 0.93
C ARG A 258 -14.83 -19.77 1.70
N ILE A 259 -14.19 -20.31 2.73
CA ILE A 259 -13.11 -19.67 3.45
C ILE A 259 -11.79 -19.98 2.72
N LEU A 260 -11.00 -18.94 2.42
CA LEU A 260 -9.68 -19.11 1.81
C LEU A 260 -8.75 -19.80 2.82
N GLY A 261 -8.08 -20.87 2.38
CA GLY A 261 -7.15 -21.64 3.21
C GLY A 261 -7.79 -22.50 4.29
N SER A 262 -9.12 -22.71 4.28
CA SER A 262 -9.81 -23.58 5.22
C SER A 262 -10.84 -24.47 4.52
N ALA A 263 -11.05 -25.66 5.07
CA ALA A 263 -12.11 -26.57 4.63
C ALA A 263 -13.40 -26.42 5.47
N GLU A 264 -13.38 -25.54 6.48
CA GLU A 264 -14.56 -25.29 7.32
C GLU A 264 -15.69 -24.67 6.50
N PRO A 265 -16.91 -25.18 6.61
CA PRO A 265 -18.03 -24.71 5.80
C PRO A 265 -18.55 -23.36 6.29
N VAL A 266 -18.89 -22.48 5.35
CA VAL A 266 -19.68 -21.27 5.60
C VAL A 266 -21.16 -21.65 5.49
N ILE A 267 -21.96 -21.26 6.48
CA ILE A 267 -23.42 -21.43 6.39
C ILE A 267 -24.00 -20.23 5.65
N VAL A 268 -24.69 -20.48 4.54
CA VAL A 268 -25.34 -19.46 3.71
C VAL A 268 -26.85 -19.54 3.89
N GLU A 269 -27.45 -18.48 4.41
CA GLU A 269 -28.89 -18.32 4.58
C GLU A 269 -29.41 -17.27 3.58
N ASN A 270 -29.92 -17.71 2.45
CA ASN A 270 -30.52 -16.82 1.46
C ASN A 270 -31.89 -16.33 1.92
N ARG A 271 -32.13 -15.03 1.85
CA ARG A 271 -33.37 -14.31 2.20
C ARG A 271 -33.86 -13.49 1.01
N GLU A 272 -35.02 -12.86 1.14
CA GLU A 272 -35.51 -11.96 0.10
C GLU A 272 -34.60 -10.70 0.03
N GLY A 273 -33.84 -10.58 -1.07
CA GLY A 273 -32.97 -9.43 -1.33
C GLY A 273 -31.58 -9.47 -0.65
N SER A 274 -31.29 -10.44 0.22
CA SER A 274 -29.99 -10.55 0.90
C SER A 274 -29.59 -11.99 1.18
N SER A 275 -28.32 -12.17 1.57
CA SER A 275 -27.79 -13.44 2.09
C SER A 275 -27.04 -13.18 3.39
N ARG A 276 -27.35 -13.98 4.41
CA ARG A 276 -26.60 -14.00 5.66
C ARG A 276 -25.61 -15.16 5.63
N LEU A 277 -24.36 -14.85 5.94
CA LEU A 277 -23.27 -15.81 6.05
C LEU A 277 -22.88 -15.95 7.51
N VAL A 278 -22.81 -17.18 8.00
CA VAL A 278 -22.28 -17.49 9.33
C VAL A 278 -20.97 -18.22 9.14
N ILE A 279 -19.92 -17.62 9.65
CA ILE A 279 -18.54 -18.04 9.49
C ILE A 279 -18.09 -18.70 10.79
N PRO A 280 -17.66 -19.96 10.77
CA PRO A 280 -17.22 -20.65 11.98
C PRO A 280 -15.90 -20.07 12.52
N GLN A 281 -15.55 -20.43 13.73
CA GLN A 281 -14.22 -20.19 14.28
C GLN A 281 -13.17 -20.87 13.40
N THR A 282 -12.03 -20.20 13.18
CA THR A 282 -10.94 -20.74 12.37
C THR A 282 -9.59 -20.56 13.07
N ASP A 283 -8.60 -21.34 12.66
CA ASP A 283 -7.20 -21.20 13.09
C ASP A 283 -6.41 -20.21 12.20
N LEU A 284 -7.10 -19.51 11.28
CA LEU A 284 -6.49 -18.51 10.42
C LEU A 284 -6.00 -17.31 11.23
N CYS A 285 -4.94 -16.67 10.77
CA CYS A 285 -4.30 -15.56 11.44
C CYS A 285 -4.68 -14.21 10.79
N TYR A 286 -4.85 -13.19 11.61
CA TYR A 286 -5.04 -11.77 11.25
C TYR A 286 -6.38 -11.44 10.61
N ALA A 287 -6.76 -12.11 9.53
CA ALA A 287 -8.02 -11.87 8.82
C ALA A 287 -8.57 -13.18 8.24
N ILE A 288 -9.90 -13.24 8.12
CA ILE A 288 -10.61 -14.29 7.38
C ILE A 288 -10.82 -13.81 5.93
N GLY A 289 -10.33 -14.58 4.97
CA GLY A 289 -10.65 -14.38 3.56
C GLY A 289 -11.82 -15.28 3.15
N LEU A 290 -12.81 -14.70 2.49
CA LEU A 290 -13.96 -15.39 1.92
C LEU A 290 -14.00 -15.17 0.41
N GLU A 291 -14.31 -16.21 -0.33
CA GLU A 291 -14.74 -16.10 -1.72
C GLU A 291 -16.23 -16.40 -1.81
N LEU A 292 -16.96 -15.51 -2.47
CA LEU A 292 -18.40 -15.65 -2.70
C LEU A 292 -18.69 -15.66 -4.19
N THR A 293 -19.65 -16.48 -4.59
CA THR A 293 -20.21 -16.51 -5.95
C THR A 293 -21.68 -16.12 -5.91
N PHE A 294 -22.09 -15.20 -6.78
CA PHE A 294 -23.44 -14.66 -6.90
C PHE A 294 -24.21 -15.25 -8.06
#